data_2a80456d85c9b39eb44a8201b1265f4e
#
_entry.id   2a80456d85c9b39eb44a8201b1265f4e
#
_cell.length_a   1.000
_cell.length_b   1.000
_cell.length_c   1.000
_cell.angle_alpha   90.00
_cell.angle_beta   90.00
_cell.angle_gamma   90.00
#
_symmetry.space_group_name_H-M   'P 1'
#
loop_
_entity.id
_entity.type
_entity.pdbx_description
1 polymer ?
#
loop_
_entity_poly.entity_id
_entity_poly.type
_entity_poly.pdbx_seq_one_letter_code
_entity_poly.pdbx_strand_id
1 'polypeptide(L)'
;MKKLFLFLSALSIGTTLLIPNDTTVNKEKETAVINQLLDDWHKAAANADYNGYFGKIANDGRYIGTDASENWDKKAFETFSKPYFDKGRAWDFKPVERNIYFSKNGKVAWFDELLDTWMKGCRGSGVLEKEGKEWKIKHYVLSMTVPNEVTQEVIPLKAKYEDAYIEKLKGKE
;
A
#
# COMPACT_ATOMS: atom_id res chain seq x y z
N MET A 1 1.68 -5.36 -86.16
CA MET A 1 0.75 -5.83 -85.08
C MET A 1 1.50 -5.81 -83.78
N LYS A 2 1.36 -4.77 -82.98
CA LYS A 2 2.04 -4.58 -81.70
C LYS A 2 1.09 -5.08 -80.59
N LYS A 3 1.47 -6.13 -79.86
CA LYS A 3 0.70 -6.62 -78.69
C LYS A 3 1.10 -5.79 -77.47
N LEU A 4 0.11 -5.08 -76.90
CA LEU A 4 0.25 -4.33 -75.69
C LEU A 4 -0.03 -5.25 -74.49
N PHE A 5 0.96 -5.51 -73.60
CA PHE A 5 0.78 -6.25 -72.37
C PHE A 5 0.47 -5.22 -71.25
N LEU A 6 -0.75 -5.31 -70.72
CA LEU A 6 -1.14 -4.61 -69.51
C LEU A 6 -0.66 -5.41 -68.29
N PHE A 7 0.21 -4.83 -67.48
CA PHE A 7 0.53 -5.35 -66.13
C PHE A 7 -0.44 -4.77 -65.13
N LEU A 8 -1.33 -5.60 -64.59
CA LEU A 8 -2.14 -5.25 -63.43
C LEU A 8 -1.30 -5.53 -62.18
N SER A 9 -0.82 -4.47 -61.49
CA SER A 9 -0.26 -4.56 -60.17
C SER A 9 -1.38 -4.59 -59.12
N ALA A 10 -1.58 -5.75 -58.50
CA ALA A 10 -2.49 -5.86 -57.36
C ALA A 10 -1.82 -5.27 -56.10
N LEU A 11 -2.30 -4.14 -55.63
CA LEU A 11 -1.90 -3.50 -54.39
C LEU A 11 -2.63 -4.18 -53.23
N SER A 12 -2.00 -5.12 -52.52
CA SER A 12 -2.55 -5.74 -51.33
C SER A 12 -2.42 -4.77 -50.13
N ILE A 13 -3.52 -4.12 -49.75
CA ILE A 13 -3.61 -3.34 -48.52
C ILE A 13 -3.74 -4.33 -47.36
N GLY A 14 -2.60 -4.57 -46.68
CA GLY A 14 -2.58 -5.34 -45.45
C GLY A 14 -3.22 -4.53 -44.30
N THR A 15 -4.46 -4.82 -43.98
CA THR A 15 -5.12 -4.33 -42.77
C THR A 15 -4.50 -5.03 -41.54
N THR A 16 -3.56 -4.35 -40.89
CA THR A 16 -3.08 -4.74 -39.56
C THR A 16 -4.22 -4.54 -38.57
N LEU A 17 -4.88 -5.61 -38.19
CA LEU A 17 -5.80 -5.63 -37.05
C LEU A 17 -4.98 -5.34 -35.81
N LEU A 18 -5.06 -4.11 -35.28
CA LEU A 18 -4.65 -3.78 -33.94
C LEU A 18 -5.60 -4.54 -32.99
N ILE A 19 -5.18 -5.73 -32.54
CA ILE A 19 -5.83 -6.40 -31.43
C ILE A 19 -5.55 -5.51 -30.22
N PRO A 20 -6.59 -4.92 -29.57
CA PRO A 20 -6.37 -4.22 -28.32
C PRO A 20 -5.83 -5.26 -27.33
N ASN A 21 -4.61 -5.05 -26.86
CA ASN A 21 -4.01 -5.86 -25.81
C ASN A 21 -4.75 -5.51 -24.51
N ASP A 22 -5.98 -6.03 -24.36
CA ASP A 22 -6.74 -5.95 -23.12
C ASP A 22 -6.09 -6.93 -22.14
N THR A 23 -4.98 -6.47 -21.55
CA THR A 23 -4.39 -7.12 -20.40
C THR A 23 -5.32 -6.91 -19.22
N THR A 24 -6.44 -7.64 -19.21
CA THR A 24 -7.27 -7.76 -18.01
C THR A 24 -6.37 -8.28 -16.91
N VAL A 25 -6.11 -7.39 -15.95
CA VAL A 25 -5.32 -7.75 -14.76
C VAL A 25 -5.97 -8.95 -14.12
N ASN A 26 -5.23 -10.05 -14.01
CA ASN A 26 -5.70 -11.22 -13.27
C ASN A 26 -5.74 -10.84 -11.77
N LYS A 27 -6.88 -10.32 -11.33
CA LYS A 27 -7.07 -9.82 -9.97
C LYS A 27 -6.82 -10.89 -8.91
N GLU A 28 -7.18 -12.12 -9.16
CA GLU A 28 -6.95 -13.24 -8.22
C GLU A 28 -5.45 -13.46 -7.99
N LYS A 29 -4.69 -13.51 -9.06
CA LYS A 29 -3.24 -13.64 -9.00
C LYS A 29 -2.59 -12.43 -8.28
N GLU A 30 -2.98 -11.22 -8.64
CA GLU A 30 -2.42 -10.02 -8.01
C GLU A 30 -2.83 -9.91 -6.53
N THR A 31 -4.05 -10.33 -6.16
CA THR A 31 -4.49 -10.42 -4.77
C THR A 31 -3.60 -11.38 -3.97
N ALA A 32 -3.29 -12.56 -4.51
CA ALA A 32 -2.40 -13.51 -3.85
C ALA A 32 -0.98 -12.94 -3.66
N VAL A 33 -0.45 -12.23 -4.67
CA VAL A 33 0.86 -11.58 -4.60
C VAL A 33 0.89 -10.48 -3.53
N ILE A 34 -0.16 -9.64 -3.45
CA ILE A 34 -0.24 -8.58 -2.46
C ILE A 34 -0.42 -9.15 -1.04
N ASN A 35 -1.26 -10.19 -0.86
CA ASN A 35 -1.38 -10.87 0.43
C ASN A 35 -0.03 -11.37 0.91
N GLN A 36 0.71 -12.08 0.06
CA GLN A 36 2.05 -12.58 0.40
C GLN A 36 3.02 -11.45 0.75
N LEU A 37 3.00 -10.34 -0.02
CA LEU A 37 3.83 -9.18 0.24
C LEU A 37 3.56 -8.60 1.64
N LEU A 38 2.28 -8.42 2.00
CA LEU A 38 1.87 -7.84 3.28
C LEU A 38 2.15 -8.79 4.45
N ASP A 39 1.95 -10.11 4.27
CA ASP A 39 2.30 -11.11 5.28
C ASP A 39 3.81 -11.14 5.56
N ASP A 40 4.63 -11.13 4.49
CA ASP A 40 6.08 -11.04 4.60
C ASP A 40 6.52 -9.70 5.24
N TRP A 41 5.79 -8.61 4.98
CA TRP A 41 6.07 -7.31 5.56
C TRP A 41 5.86 -7.30 7.07
N HIS A 42 4.73 -7.80 7.56
CA HIS A 42 4.48 -7.97 8.99
C HIS A 42 5.49 -8.93 9.64
N LYS A 43 5.79 -10.05 8.97
CA LYS A 43 6.78 -11.02 9.45
C LYS A 43 8.17 -10.42 9.55
N ALA A 44 8.58 -9.56 8.61
CA ALA A 44 9.87 -8.88 8.64
C ALA A 44 10.00 -7.98 9.89
N ALA A 45 8.94 -7.25 10.26
CA ALA A 45 8.93 -6.47 11.50
C ALA A 45 9.06 -7.36 12.75
N ALA A 46 8.28 -8.45 12.83
CA ALA A 46 8.31 -9.37 13.96
C ALA A 46 9.68 -10.03 14.15
N ASN A 47 10.41 -10.26 13.06
CA ASN A 47 11.74 -10.87 13.04
C ASN A 47 12.90 -9.86 13.06
N ALA A 48 12.59 -8.55 13.14
CA ALA A 48 13.56 -7.46 13.04
C ALA A 48 14.40 -7.50 11.74
N ASP A 49 13.82 -8.02 10.65
CA ASP A 49 14.41 -7.95 9.31
C ASP A 49 14.17 -6.55 8.72
N TYR A 50 15.09 -5.64 9.04
CA TYR A 50 15.02 -4.24 8.61
C TYR A 50 14.95 -4.10 7.08
N ASN A 51 15.81 -4.81 6.36
CA ASN A 51 15.86 -4.72 4.90
C ASN A 51 14.61 -5.34 4.25
N GLY A 52 14.13 -6.47 4.75
CA GLY A 52 12.90 -7.11 4.31
C GLY A 52 11.68 -6.24 4.54
N TYR A 53 11.65 -5.48 5.64
CA TYR A 53 10.57 -4.55 5.98
C TYR A 53 10.59 -3.31 5.07
N PHE A 54 11.66 -2.54 5.10
CA PHE A 54 11.78 -1.28 4.36
C PHE A 54 11.92 -1.45 2.86
N GLY A 55 12.39 -2.61 2.40
CA GLY A 55 12.44 -2.97 0.98
C GLY A 55 11.06 -3.08 0.31
N LYS A 56 9.98 -3.31 1.09
CA LYS A 56 8.61 -3.36 0.59
C LYS A 56 7.93 -1.98 0.51
N ILE A 57 8.47 -0.97 1.17
CA ILE A 57 7.97 0.40 1.14
C ILE A 57 8.61 1.14 -0.03
N ALA A 58 7.82 1.83 -0.84
CA ALA A 58 8.29 2.69 -1.92
C ALA A 58 9.21 3.80 -1.39
N ASN A 59 10.12 4.32 -2.23
CA ASN A 59 11.06 5.35 -1.79
C ASN A 59 10.38 6.66 -1.36
N ASP A 60 9.24 6.98 -1.96
CA ASP A 60 8.37 8.11 -1.64
C ASP A 60 7.17 7.70 -0.76
N GLY A 61 7.24 6.51 -0.15
CA GLY A 61 6.19 5.97 0.71
C GLY A 61 5.98 6.77 1.98
N ARG A 62 4.75 6.68 2.51
CA ARG A 62 4.33 7.32 3.77
C ARG A 62 3.84 6.29 4.76
N TYR A 63 4.23 6.45 6.02
CA TYR A 63 3.71 5.68 7.14
C TYR A 63 3.08 6.62 8.16
N ILE A 64 1.83 6.37 8.50
CA ILE A 64 1.09 7.10 9.53
C ILE A 64 0.85 6.13 10.67
N GLY A 65 1.39 6.45 11.84
CA GLY A 65 1.27 5.64 13.04
C GLY A 65 0.01 5.95 13.85
N THR A 66 -0.02 5.41 15.05
CA THR A 66 -1.22 5.48 15.92
C THR A 66 -1.38 6.80 16.67
N ASP A 67 -0.32 7.60 16.77
CA ASP A 67 -0.36 8.93 17.37
C ASP A 67 -0.65 10.00 16.30
N ALA A 68 -1.42 11.02 16.65
CA ALA A 68 -1.82 12.08 15.72
C ALA A 68 -0.64 12.83 15.09
N SER A 69 0.53 12.85 15.73
CA SER A 69 1.76 13.48 15.24
C SER A 69 2.61 12.58 14.34
N GLU A 70 2.28 11.30 14.25
CA GLU A 70 3.07 10.29 13.56
C GLU A 70 2.72 10.23 12.06
N ASN A 71 3.39 11.05 11.27
CA ASN A 71 3.28 11.06 9.80
C ASN A 71 4.68 11.18 9.21
N TRP A 72 5.25 10.07 8.79
CA TRP A 72 6.62 9.96 8.31
C TRP A 72 6.71 9.69 6.81
N ASP A 73 7.68 10.31 6.14
CA ASP A 73 8.23 9.73 4.93
C ASP A 73 9.09 8.50 5.27
N LYS A 74 9.48 7.75 4.26
CA LYS A 74 10.24 6.51 4.46
C LYS A 74 11.50 6.73 5.28
N LYS A 75 12.27 7.78 4.99
CA LYS A 75 13.54 8.06 5.67
C LYS A 75 13.35 8.40 7.16
N ALA A 76 12.36 9.21 7.46
CA ALA A 76 12.00 9.54 8.85
C ALA A 76 11.51 8.30 9.60
N PHE A 77 10.71 7.45 8.94
CA PHE A 77 10.23 6.21 9.53
C PHE A 77 11.36 5.19 9.73
N GLU A 78 12.31 5.08 8.81
CA GLU A 78 13.53 4.31 8.98
C GLU A 78 14.32 4.76 10.22
N THR A 79 14.49 6.05 10.39
CA THR A 79 15.20 6.63 11.54
C THR A 79 14.48 6.34 12.87
N PHE A 80 13.17 6.53 12.90
CA PHE A 80 12.33 6.24 14.07
C PHE A 80 12.38 4.75 14.43
N SER A 81 12.30 3.88 13.44
CA SER A 81 12.16 2.43 13.64
C SER A 81 13.46 1.73 13.98
N LYS A 82 14.60 2.28 13.53
CA LYS A 82 15.92 1.64 13.65
C LYS A 82 16.23 1.09 15.07
N PRO A 83 16.01 1.84 16.16
CA PRO A 83 16.31 1.32 17.51
C PRO A 83 15.49 0.10 17.91
N TYR A 84 14.30 -0.09 17.34
CA TYR A 84 13.46 -1.26 17.61
C TYR A 84 13.97 -2.48 16.85
N PHE A 85 14.32 -2.32 15.59
CA PHE A 85 14.92 -3.36 14.78
C PHE A 85 16.29 -3.81 15.36
N ASP A 86 17.12 -2.86 15.81
CA ASP A 86 18.44 -3.16 16.39
C ASP A 86 18.34 -3.98 17.70
N LYS A 87 17.21 -3.89 18.41
CA LYS A 87 16.92 -4.71 19.60
C LYS A 87 16.48 -6.16 19.26
N GLY A 88 16.42 -6.51 17.98
CA GLY A 88 16.05 -7.84 17.52
C GLY A 88 14.54 -8.12 17.49
N ARG A 89 13.69 -7.12 17.75
CA ARG A 89 12.23 -7.21 17.66
C ARG A 89 11.62 -5.83 17.53
N ALA A 90 10.92 -5.57 16.43
CA ALA A 90 10.19 -4.32 16.25
C ALA A 90 8.74 -4.45 16.76
N TRP A 91 7.81 -4.87 15.92
CA TRP A 91 6.41 -5.09 16.27
C TRP A 91 5.89 -6.37 15.61
N ASP A 92 4.97 -7.03 16.28
CA ASP A 92 4.37 -8.29 15.83
C ASP A 92 2.85 -8.06 15.67
N PHE A 93 2.42 -7.85 14.42
CA PHE A 93 1.03 -7.63 14.06
C PHE A 93 0.53 -8.84 13.26
N LYS A 94 -0.61 -9.38 13.67
CA LYS A 94 -1.20 -10.57 13.05
C LYS A 94 -2.47 -10.18 12.30
N PRO A 95 -2.48 -10.22 10.97
CA PRO A 95 -3.70 -9.95 10.23
C PRO A 95 -4.73 -11.06 10.50
N VAL A 96 -5.95 -10.68 10.87
CA VAL A 96 -7.08 -11.58 11.09
C VAL A 96 -8.13 -11.44 9.99
N GLU A 97 -8.14 -10.32 9.28
CA GLU A 97 -8.96 -10.04 8.10
C GLU A 97 -8.20 -9.10 7.18
N ARG A 98 -8.30 -9.27 5.86
CA ARG A 98 -7.75 -8.35 4.88
C ARG A 98 -8.59 -8.33 3.61
N ASN A 99 -8.88 -7.14 3.11
CA ASN A 99 -9.59 -6.89 1.87
C ASN A 99 -8.68 -6.10 0.92
N ILE A 100 -8.61 -6.49 -0.36
CA ILE A 100 -7.76 -5.87 -1.37
C ILE A 100 -8.62 -5.48 -2.56
N TYR A 101 -8.42 -4.25 -3.02
CA TYR A 101 -9.14 -3.63 -4.13
C TYR A 101 -8.15 -3.07 -5.17
N PHE A 102 -8.60 -2.95 -6.42
CA PHE A 102 -7.74 -2.53 -7.53
C PHE A 102 -8.33 -1.38 -8.33
N SER A 103 -7.46 -0.50 -8.79
CA SER A 103 -7.80 0.47 -9.84
C SER A 103 -8.14 -0.24 -11.16
N LYS A 104 -8.82 0.46 -12.07
CA LYS A 104 -9.24 -0.10 -13.36
C LYS A 104 -8.06 -0.64 -14.18
N ASN A 105 -6.91 0.05 -14.13
CA ASN A 105 -5.71 -0.35 -14.87
C ASN A 105 -4.83 -1.36 -14.12
N GLY A 106 -5.21 -1.76 -12.91
CA GLY A 106 -4.49 -2.72 -12.08
C GLY A 106 -3.08 -2.33 -11.65
N LYS A 107 -2.73 -1.03 -11.73
CA LYS A 107 -1.41 -0.52 -11.31
C LYS A 107 -1.40 0.03 -9.88
N VAL A 108 -2.55 0.29 -9.33
CA VAL A 108 -2.75 0.74 -7.95
C VAL A 108 -3.72 -0.23 -7.27
N ALA A 109 -3.38 -0.63 -6.07
CA ALA A 109 -4.25 -1.38 -5.18
C ALA A 109 -4.36 -0.63 -3.85
N TRP A 110 -5.49 -0.79 -3.18
CA TRP A 110 -5.65 -0.36 -1.80
C TRP A 110 -6.21 -1.51 -1.00
N PHE A 111 -5.93 -1.48 0.29
CA PHE A 111 -6.36 -2.53 1.19
C PHE A 111 -6.72 -1.97 2.56
N ASP A 112 -7.50 -2.73 3.28
CA ASP A 112 -7.69 -2.62 4.71
C ASP A 112 -7.45 -3.98 5.37
N GLU A 113 -7.02 -3.94 6.64
CA GLU A 113 -6.82 -5.15 7.43
C GLU A 113 -7.17 -4.91 8.91
N LEU A 114 -7.77 -5.90 9.54
CA LEU A 114 -7.90 -5.96 10.99
C LEU A 114 -6.72 -6.75 11.54
N LEU A 115 -6.03 -6.17 12.51
CA LEU A 115 -4.83 -6.73 13.11
C LEU A 115 -5.06 -7.06 14.57
N ASP A 116 -4.61 -8.25 15.00
CA ASP A 116 -4.40 -8.57 16.41
C ASP A 116 -3.00 -8.13 16.81
N THR A 117 -2.92 -7.24 17.79
CA THR A 117 -1.68 -6.62 18.24
C THR A 117 -1.61 -6.57 19.77
N TRP A 118 -0.45 -6.16 20.31
CA TRP A 118 -0.34 -5.88 21.75
C TRP A 118 -1.26 -4.71 22.20
N MET A 119 -1.65 -3.83 21.25
CA MET A 119 -2.65 -2.76 21.47
C MET A 119 -4.09 -3.25 21.32
N LYS A 120 -4.31 -4.55 21.18
CA LYS A 120 -5.57 -5.21 20.80
C LYS A 120 -5.91 -4.95 19.32
N GLY A 121 -7.19 -4.83 18.98
CA GLY A 121 -7.62 -4.60 17.61
C GLY A 121 -7.06 -3.29 17.06
N CYS A 122 -6.36 -3.38 15.93
CA CYS A 122 -5.93 -2.22 15.16
C CYS A 122 -6.44 -2.33 13.73
N ARG A 123 -6.69 -1.17 13.10
CA ARG A 123 -7.00 -1.10 11.68
C ARG A 123 -5.75 -0.64 10.92
N GLY A 124 -5.24 -1.53 10.04
CA GLY A 124 -4.28 -1.16 9.02
C GLY A 124 -5.03 -0.82 7.72
N SER A 125 -4.59 0.18 7.00
CA SER A 125 -5.04 0.43 5.64
C SER A 125 -3.92 1.06 4.82
N GLY A 126 -3.91 0.80 3.51
CA GLY A 126 -2.83 1.32 2.71
C GLY A 126 -3.10 1.29 1.21
N VAL A 127 -2.15 1.89 0.51
CA VAL A 127 -2.11 1.94 -0.96
C VAL A 127 -0.81 1.31 -1.43
N LEU A 128 -0.93 0.43 -2.41
CA LEU A 128 0.21 -0.13 -3.13
C LEU A 128 0.21 0.37 -4.57
N GLU A 129 1.40 0.58 -5.10
CA GLU A 129 1.62 0.89 -6.50
C GLU A 129 2.56 -0.14 -7.13
N LYS A 130 2.30 -0.49 -8.39
CA LYS A 130 3.11 -1.45 -9.11
C LYS A 130 4.27 -0.74 -9.80
N GLU A 131 5.46 -0.93 -9.28
CA GLU A 131 6.73 -0.43 -9.84
C GLU A 131 7.35 -1.53 -10.71
N GLY A 132 7.18 -1.42 -12.04
CA GLY A 132 7.57 -2.47 -12.97
C GLY A 132 6.76 -3.75 -12.77
N LYS A 133 7.38 -4.78 -12.20
CA LYS A 133 6.74 -6.08 -11.89
C LYS A 133 6.43 -6.26 -10.40
N GLU A 134 6.90 -5.37 -9.54
CA GLU A 134 6.80 -5.47 -8.09
C GLU A 134 5.76 -4.51 -7.54
N TRP A 135 5.06 -4.93 -6.49
CA TRP A 135 4.22 -4.06 -5.70
C TRP A 135 5.05 -3.39 -4.59
N LYS A 136 4.81 -2.09 -4.35
CA LYS A 136 5.40 -1.34 -3.25
C LYS A 136 4.33 -0.62 -2.45
N ILE A 137 4.52 -0.56 -1.13
CA ILE A 137 3.62 0.17 -0.22
C ILE A 137 3.93 1.66 -0.37
N LYS A 138 2.96 2.43 -0.87
CA LYS A 138 3.04 3.88 -1.06
C LYS A 138 2.51 4.65 0.13
N HIS A 139 1.53 4.09 0.81
CA HIS A 139 0.88 4.70 1.94
C HIS A 139 0.38 3.62 2.89
N TYR A 140 0.61 3.80 4.18
CA TYR A 140 0.05 2.93 5.21
C TYR A 140 -0.39 3.76 6.41
N VAL A 141 -1.55 3.44 6.93
CA VAL A 141 -2.10 4.02 8.16
C VAL A 141 -2.37 2.89 9.14
N LEU A 142 -1.87 3.04 10.36
CA LEU A 142 -2.20 2.18 11.49
C LEU A 142 -3.02 2.97 12.50
N SER A 143 -4.16 2.44 12.91
CA SER A 143 -5.02 3.08 13.92
C SER A 143 -5.49 2.06 14.95
N MET A 144 -5.46 2.43 16.22
CA MET A 144 -6.15 1.64 17.25
C MET A 144 -7.67 1.73 17.04
N THR A 145 -8.36 0.59 17.07
CA THR A 145 -9.82 0.59 17.03
C THR A 145 -10.37 0.80 18.44
N VAL A 146 -11.40 1.62 18.55
CA VAL A 146 -12.10 1.86 19.83
C VAL A 146 -13.49 1.26 19.73
N PRO A 147 -13.88 0.30 20.61
CA PRO A 147 -15.24 -0.17 20.67
C PRO A 147 -16.23 0.96 20.99
N ASN A 148 -17.38 0.95 20.32
CA ASN A 148 -18.37 2.03 20.49
C ASN A 148 -18.82 2.18 21.95
N GLU A 149 -18.86 1.07 22.70
CA GLU A 149 -19.30 1.01 24.09
C GLU A 149 -18.43 1.82 25.05
N VAL A 150 -17.14 2.00 24.72
CA VAL A 150 -16.17 2.72 25.58
C VAL A 150 -15.70 4.04 24.97
N THR A 151 -16.24 4.46 23.84
CA THR A 151 -15.84 5.68 23.14
C THR A 151 -15.89 6.91 24.04
N GLN A 152 -16.95 7.05 24.85
CA GLN A 152 -17.12 8.19 25.76
C GLN A 152 -16.07 8.24 26.88
N GLU A 153 -15.51 7.09 27.26
CA GLU A 153 -14.43 7.01 28.25
C GLU A 153 -13.07 7.35 27.63
N VAL A 154 -12.87 7.02 26.33
CA VAL A 154 -11.61 7.27 25.62
C VAL A 154 -11.46 8.74 25.20
N ILE A 155 -12.55 9.42 24.81
CA ILE A 155 -12.51 10.82 24.35
C ILE A 155 -11.76 11.75 25.33
N PRO A 156 -12.10 11.82 26.64
CA PRO A 156 -11.41 12.73 27.56
C PRO A 156 -9.93 12.35 27.78
N LEU A 157 -9.57 11.07 27.65
CA LEU A 157 -8.18 10.62 27.72
C LEU A 157 -7.36 11.11 26.53
N LYS A 158 -7.94 11.12 25.33
CA LYS A 158 -7.31 11.62 24.10
C LYS A 158 -7.23 13.16 24.11
N ALA A 159 -8.32 13.84 24.47
CA ALA A 159 -8.41 15.30 24.47
C ALA A 159 -7.24 15.95 25.24
N LYS A 160 -6.85 15.37 26.36
CA LYS A 160 -5.71 15.81 27.18
C LYS A 160 -4.40 15.99 26.37
N TYR A 161 -4.19 15.18 25.33
CA TYR A 161 -2.96 15.18 24.52
C TYR A 161 -3.18 15.78 23.14
N GLU A 162 -4.36 15.59 22.55
CA GLU A 162 -4.62 15.90 21.15
C GLU A 162 -5.12 17.34 20.93
N ASP A 163 -5.89 17.91 21.87
CA ASP A 163 -6.50 19.22 21.67
C ASP A 163 -5.47 20.31 21.39
N ALA A 164 -4.39 20.38 22.19
CA ALA A 164 -3.33 21.35 21.96
C ALA A 164 -2.60 21.14 20.62
N TYR A 165 -2.43 19.89 20.20
CA TYR A 165 -1.81 19.57 18.92
C TYR A 165 -2.69 19.97 17.74
N ILE A 166 -3.98 19.70 17.83
CA ILE A 166 -4.97 20.05 16.80
C ILE A 166 -5.07 21.57 16.66
N GLU A 167 -5.17 22.31 17.77
CA GLU A 167 -5.22 23.79 17.74
C GLU A 167 -3.93 24.39 17.14
N LYS A 168 -2.77 23.82 17.45
CA LYS A 168 -1.50 24.24 16.84
C LYS A 168 -1.51 24.04 15.31
N LEU A 169 -2.16 23.00 14.80
CA LEU A 169 -2.27 22.76 13.34
C LEU A 169 -3.24 23.74 12.68
N LYS A 170 -4.37 24.05 13.33
CA LYS A 170 -5.36 25.03 12.84
C LYS A 170 -4.78 26.45 12.75
N GLY A 171 -3.85 26.81 13.63
CA GLY A 171 -3.21 28.13 13.63
C GLY A 171 -2.01 28.28 12.68
N LYS A 172 -1.77 27.31 11.79
CA LYS A 172 -0.68 27.35 10.79
C LYS A 172 -1.12 27.78 9.38
N GLU A 173 -2.36 28.33 9.24
CA GLU A 173 -2.83 28.96 8.00
C GLU A 173 -2.28 30.37 7.82
#